data_28b757248786c4656de82488eb439ae3
#
_entry.id   28b757248786c4656de82488eb439ae3
#
_cell.length_a   1.000
_cell.length_b   1.000
_cell.length_c   1.000
_cell.angle_alpha   90.00
_cell.angle_beta   90.00
_cell.angle_gamma   90.00
#
_symmetry.space_group_name_H-M   'P 1'
#
loop_
_entity.id
_entity.type
_entity.pdbx_description
1 polymer ?
#
loop_
_entity_poly.entity_id
_entity_poly.type
_entity_poly.pdbx_seq_one_letter_code
_entity_poly.pdbx_strand_id
1 'polypeptide(L)'
;LVHRLIIATLSNEAVEDQELQGLLEYCSAQEKSAEFASKQVIQNLLCEYAANFKGKSFKGFITGVKDFGLFVDVPKLFTSGLLHVNDLPNDYYRYNARNYSLEGKRRGNKFSLGDEINIYIGDVRELEGKISLYY
;
A
#
# COMPACT_ATOMS: atom_id res chain seq x y z
N LEU A 1 -27.40 -3.76 14.02
CA LEU A 1 -27.91 -4.88 13.20
C LEU A 1 -27.59 -6.23 13.80
N VAL A 2 -26.34 -6.49 14.16
CA VAL A 2 -25.93 -7.72 14.86
C VAL A 2 -26.67 -7.87 16.19
N HIS A 3 -26.84 -6.78 16.93
CA HIS A 3 -27.57 -6.74 18.19
C HIS A 3 -29.06 -7.10 18.01
N ARG A 4 -29.71 -6.64 16.95
CA ARG A 4 -31.07 -7.01 16.59
C ARG A 4 -31.20 -8.49 16.25
N LEU A 5 -30.24 -9.07 15.54
CA LEU A 5 -30.22 -10.49 15.21
C LEU A 5 -30.09 -11.36 16.46
N ILE A 6 -29.25 -10.96 17.40
CA ILE A 6 -29.11 -11.64 18.70
C ILE A 6 -30.41 -11.58 19.50
N ILE A 7 -31.07 -10.43 19.57
CA ILE A 7 -32.35 -10.26 20.25
C ILE A 7 -33.44 -11.12 19.58
N ALA A 8 -33.53 -11.09 18.25
CA ALA A 8 -34.48 -11.92 17.51
C ALA A 8 -34.25 -13.42 17.75
N THR A 9 -33.00 -13.86 17.79
CA THR A 9 -32.65 -15.26 18.12
C THR A 9 -33.03 -15.63 19.55
N LEU A 10 -32.80 -14.75 20.52
CA LEU A 10 -33.17 -14.96 21.93
C LEU A 10 -34.69 -14.92 22.14
N SER A 11 -35.43 -14.14 21.35
CA SER A 11 -36.88 -14.03 21.39
C SER A 11 -37.59 -15.16 20.67
N ASN A 12 -36.88 -16.08 20.06
CA ASN A 12 -37.43 -17.18 19.27
C ASN A 12 -38.30 -16.72 18.09
N GLU A 13 -38.06 -15.52 17.58
CA GLU A 13 -38.74 -15.04 16.39
C GLU A 13 -38.26 -15.80 15.15
N ALA A 14 -39.20 -16.27 14.33
CA ALA A 14 -38.90 -16.93 13.10
C ALA A 14 -38.45 -15.89 12.07
N VAL A 15 -37.14 -15.81 11.83
CA VAL A 15 -36.54 -15.04 10.74
C VAL A 15 -36.38 -16.01 9.55
N GLU A 16 -36.94 -15.65 8.40
CA GLU A 16 -36.73 -16.45 7.20
C GLU A 16 -35.25 -16.45 6.79
N ASP A 17 -34.72 -17.63 6.49
CA ASP A 17 -33.30 -17.80 6.16
C ASP A 17 -32.81 -16.92 5.01
N GLN A 18 -33.67 -16.65 4.05
CA GLN A 18 -33.35 -15.76 2.91
C GLN A 18 -33.18 -14.30 3.32
N GLU A 19 -34.05 -13.79 4.21
CA GLU A 19 -33.89 -12.44 4.74
C GLU A 19 -32.65 -12.30 5.59
N LEU A 20 -32.34 -13.31 6.39
CA LEU A 20 -31.14 -13.35 7.20
C LEU A 20 -29.87 -13.31 6.34
N GLN A 21 -29.80 -14.11 5.28
CA GLN A 21 -28.66 -14.11 4.36
C GLN A 21 -28.51 -12.76 3.67
N GLY A 22 -29.59 -12.18 3.18
CA GLY A 22 -29.57 -10.85 2.54
C GLY A 22 -29.07 -9.75 3.48
N LEU A 23 -29.49 -9.78 4.75
CA LEU A 23 -28.99 -8.84 5.77
C LEU A 23 -27.53 -9.05 6.10
N LEU A 24 -27.07 -10.27 6.21
CA LEU A 24 -25.65 -10.59 6.47
C LEU A 24 -24.75 -10.14 5.30
N GLU A 25 -25.17 -10.37 4.07
CA GLU A 25 -24.44 -9.91 2.89
C GLU A 25 -24.38 -8.38 2.84
N TYR A 26 -25.47 -7.69 3.11
CA TYR A 26 -25.53 -6.24 3.17
C TYR A 26 -24.62 -5.68 4.25
N CYS A 27 -24.65 -6.21 5.45
CA CYS A 27 -23.77 -5.79 6.56
C CYS A 27 -22.29 -6.02 6.21
N SER A 28 -21.95 -7.16 5.61
CA SER A 28 -20.60 -7.48 5.18
C SER A 28 -20.09 -6.50 4.12
N ALA A 29 -20.93 -6.14 3.14
CA ALA A 29 -20.59 -5.15 2.12
C ALA A 29 -20.37 -3.76 2.72
N GLN A 30 -21.20 -3.35 3.68
CA GLN A 30 -21.06 -2.07 4.37
C GLN A 30 -19.78 -2.01 5.23
N GLU A 31 -19.44 -3.05 5.95
CA GLU A 31 -18.20 -3.13 6.73
C GLU A 31 -16.96 -3.04 5.82
N LYS A 32 -16.91 -3.75 4.72
CA LYS A 32 -15.83 -3.69 3.74
C LYS A 32 -15.68 -2.31 3.13
N SER A 33 -16.79 -1.66 2.78
CA SER A 33 -16.79 -0.29 2.23
C SER A 33 -16.28 0.74 3.25
N ALA A 34 -16.72 0.66 4.51
CA ALA A 34 -16.27 1.53 5.58
C ALA A 34 -14.79 1.33 5.89
N GLU A 35 -14.31 0.10 5.92
CA GLU A 35 -12.91 -0.24 6.14
C GLU A 35 -12.02 0.30 4.99
N PHE A 36 -12.44 0.13 3.76
CA PHE A 36 -11.74 0.67 2.60
C PHE A 36 -11.66 2.20 2.64
N ALA A 37 -12.76 2.89 2.93
CA ALA A 37 -12.81 4.34 3.07
C ALA A 37 -11.89 4.84 4.18
N SER A 38 -11.84 4.16 5.34
CA SER A 38 -10.94 4.49 6.44
C SER A 38 -9.47 4.34 6.05
N LYS A 39 -9.10 3.27 5.37
CA LYS A 39 -7.74 3.06 4.85
C LYS A 39 -7.35 4.14 3.84
N GLN A 40 -8.26 4.52 2.97
CA GLN A 40 -8.02 5.56 1.97
C GLN A 40 -7.78 6.93 2.63
N VAL A 41 -8.56 7.29 3.64
CA VAL A 41 -8.37 8.54 4.40
C VAL A 41 -7.02 8.54 5.10
N ILE A 42 -6.64 7.46 5.77
CA ILE A 42 -5.33 7.33 6.43
C ILE A 42 -4.20 7.45 5.40
N GLN A 43 -4.32 6.79 4.27
CA GLN A 43 -3.31 6.87 3.21
C GLN A 43 -3.15 8.29 2.66
N ASN A 44 -4.25 9.01 2.45
CA ASN A 44 -4.22 10.39 2.01
C ASN A 44 -3.56 11.31 3.04
N LEU A 45 -3.86 11.13 4.32
CA LEU A 45 -3.22 11.88 5.41
C LEU A 45 -1.72 11.60 5.49
N LEU A 46 -1.30 10.36 5.32
CA LEU A 46 0.11 9.99 5.30
C LEU A 46 0.83 10.60 4.09
N CYS A 47 0.18 10.65 2.94
CA CYS A 47 0.72 11.31 1.75
C CYS A 47 0.85 12.83 1.97
N GLU A 48 -0.15 13.48 2.55
CA GLU A 48 -0.09 14.90 2.92
C GLU A 48 1.06 15.18 3.90
N TYR A 49 1.20 14.34 4.91
CA TYR A 49 2.31 14.43 5.84
C TYR A 49 3.67 14.26 5.15
N ALA A 50 3.80 13.29 4.25
CA ALA A 50 5.02 13.06 3.49
C ALA A 50 5.36 14.21 2.54
N ALA A 51 4.35 14.92 2.01
CA ALA A 51 4.55 16.08 1.14
C ALA A 51 5.33 17.21 1.83
N ASN A 52 5.21 17.36 3.15
CA ASN A 52 5.99 18.33 3.93
C ASN A 52 7.50 18.03 3.93
N PHE A 53 7.89 16.81 3.61
CA PHE A 53 9.28 16.36 3.56
C PHE A 53 9.81 16.20 2.13
N LYS A 54 9.15 16.80 1.15
CA LYS A 54 9.58 16.77 -0.25
C LYS A 54 11.02 17.27 -0.38
N GLY A 55 11.86 16.48 -1.08
CA GLY A 55 13.27 16.78 -1.25
C GLY A 55 14.19 16.34 -0.10
N LYS A 56 13.65 15.82 0.99
CA LYS A 56 14.45 15.24 2.08
C LYS A 56 14.75 13.77 1.84
N SER A 57 15.95 13.34 2.26
CA SER A 57 16.36 11.95 2.17
C SER A 57 15.90 11.14 3.39
N PHE A 58 15.46 9.93 3.13
CA PHE A 58 15.08 8.95 4.15
C PHE A 58 15.64 7.59 3.83
N LYS A 59 15.84 6.79 4.84
CA LYS A 59 16.15 5.37 4.68
C LYS A 59 14.85 4.60 4.50
N GLY A 60 14.79 3.81 3.45
CA GLY A 60 13.67 2.93 3.16
C GLY A 60 14.11 1.50 2.94
N PHE A 61 13.16 0.59 3.03
CA PHE A 61 13.36 -0.83 2.76
C PHE A 61 12.59 -1.25 1.52
N ILE A 62 13.22 -2.04 0.68
CA ILE A 62 12.57 -2.58 -0.51
C ILE A 62 11.59 -3.67 -0.09
N THR A 63 10.30 -3.41 -0.26
CA THR A 63 9.21 -4.34 0.07
C THR A 63 8.66 -5.07 -1.15
N GLY A 64 8.95 -4.56 -2.33
CA GLY A 64 8.55 -5.18 -3.59
C GLY A 64 9.46 -4.79 -4.74
N VAL A 65 9.73 -5.73 -5.62
CA VAL A 65 10.53 -5.53 -6.82
C VAL A 65 9.70 -5.88 -8.04
N LYS A 66 9.64 -4.96 -8.98
CA LYS A 66 8.96 -5.13 -10.26
C LYS A 66 9.88 -4.72 -11.41
N ASP A 67 9.49 -5.08 -12.61
CA ASP A 67 10.20 -4.71 -13.84
C ASP A 67 10.24 -3.20 -14.11
N PHE A 68 9.23 -2.47 -13.65
CA PHE A 68 9.12 -1.01 -13.81
C PHE A 68 9.70 -0.20 -12.63
N GLY A 69 9.98 -0.82 -11.49
CA GLY A 69 10.51 -0.13 -10.32
C GLY A 69 10.48 -0.92 -9.03
N LEU A 70 10.79 -0.22 -7.96
CA LEU A 70 10.87 -0.76 -6.61
C LEU A 70 9.79 -0.15 -5.73
N PHE A 71 9.10 -0.98 -4.96
CA PHE A 71 8.28 -0.51 -3.86
C PHE A 71 9.13 -0.39 -2.61
N VAL A 72 9.20 0.81 -2.07
CA VAL A 72 10.02 1.12 -0.90
C VAL A 72 9.14 1.58 0.24
N ASP A 73 9.29 0.95 1.37
CA ASP A 73 8.64 1.36 2.60
C ASP A 73 9.52 2.34 3.37
N VAL A 74 8.94 3.44 3.81
CA VAL A 74 9.63 4.48 4.59
C VAL A 74 9.08 4.49 6.01
N PRO A 75 9.73 3.79 6.96
CA PRO A 75 9.20 3.63 8.30
C PRO A 75 9.01 4.95 9.06
N LYS A 76 9.86 5.93 8.81
CA LYS A 76 9.77 7.25 9.46
C LYS A 76 8.52 8.03 9.08
N LEU A 77 7.98 7.79 7.90
CA LEU A 77 6.78 8.44 7.39
C LEU A 77 5.55 7.54 7.44
N PHE A 78 5.69 6.31 7.92
CA PHE A 78 4.63 5.30 7.99
C PHE A 78 3.92 5.06 6.64
N THR A 79 4.66 5.22 5.55
CA THR A 79 4.13 5.12 4.19
C THR A 79 5.10 4.40 3.28
N SER A 80 4.61 3.98 2.14
CA SER A 80 5.40 3.38 1.08
C SER A 80 5.26 4.18 -0.22
N GLY A 81 6.28 4.13 -1.03
CA GLY A 81 6.29 4.81 -2.31
C GLY A 81 6.86 3.93 -3.42
N LEU A 82 6.72 4.41 -4.64
CA LEU A 82 7.29 3.79 -5.83
C LEU A 82 8.54 4.55 -6.27
N LEU A 83 9.65 3.83 -6.35
CA LEU A 83 10.89 4.29 -6.98
C LEU A 83 10.94 3.70 -8.39
N HIS A 84 10.74 4.55 -9.40
CA HIS A 84 10.72 4.12 -10.78
C HIS A 84 12.12 3.72 -11.26
N VAL A 85 12.20 2.75 -12.14
CA VAL A 85 13.48 2.26 -12.68
C VAL A 85 14.28 3.35 -13.39
N ASN A 86 13.60 4.34 -13.96
CA ASN A 86 14.25 5.48 -14.62
C ASN A 86 14.92 6.46 -13.64
N ASP A 87 14.51 6.46 -12.39
CA ASP A 87 15.04 7.31 -11.33
C ASP A 87 16.23 6.66 -10.58
N LEU A 88 16.52 5.40 -10.92
CA LEU A 88 17.71 4.71 -10.46
C LEU A 88 18.96 5.18 -11.21
N PRO A 89 20.16 5.03 -10.64
CA PRO A 89 21.41 5.38 -11.33
C PRO A 89 21.47 4.79 -12.73
N ASN A 90 21.96 5.59 -13.69
CA ASN A 90 22.01 5.25 -15.12
C ASN A 90 22.60 3.87 -15.41
N ASP A 91 21.74 2.88 -15.45
CA ASP A 91 22.06 1.51 -15.83
C ASP A 91 20.84 0.85 -16.47
N TYR A 92 21.08 -0.23 -17.20
CA TYR A 92 19.99 -1.07 -17.70
C TYR A 92 19.68 -2.15 -16.67
N TYR A 93 18.55 -2.01 -16.00
CA TYR A 93 18.11 -2.94 -14.98
C TYR A 93 17.30 -4.09 -15.58
N ARG A 94 17.63 -5.29 -15.16
CA ARG A 94 16.89 -6.50 -15.53
C ARG A 94 16.21 -7.06 -14.29
N TYR A 95 14.92 -7.31 -14.41
CA TYR A 95 14.16 -7.96 -13.35
C TYR A 95 14.48 -9.46 -13.32
N ASN A 96 14.86 -9.94 -12.14
CA ASN A 96 15.09 -11.34 -11.89
C ASN A 96 13.99 -11.90 -10.98
N ALA A 97 13.04 -12.62 -11.57
CA ALA A 97 11.89 -13.17 -10.85
C ALA A 97 12.27 -14.25 -9.82
N ARG A 98 13.39 -14.92 -10.01
CA ARG A 98 13.87 -15.97 -9.09
C ARG A 98 14.36 -15.40 -7.77
N ASN A 99 15.04 -14.27 -7.82
CA ASN A 99 15.65 -13.63 -6.65
C ASN A 99 14.91 -12.39 -6.19
N TYR A 100 13.80 -12.03 -6.83
CA TYR A 100 13.06 -10.76 -6.57
C TYR A 100 14.02 -9.57 -6.52
N SER A 101 14.82 -9.40 -7.56
CA SER A 101 15.83 -8.34 -7.62
C SER A 101 15.87 -7.65 -8.98
N LEU A 102 16.30 -6.39 -8.97
CA LEU A 102 16.70 -5.66 -10.16
C LEU A 102 18.23 -5.66 -10.24
N GLU A 103 18.77 -6.19 -11.34
CA GLU A 103 20.21 -6.30 -11.57
C GLU A 103 20.61 -5.35 -12.69
N GLY A 104 21.53 -4.45 -12.40
CA GLY A 104 22.13 -3.55 -13.38
C GLY A 104 23.18 -4.25 -14.24
N LYS A 105 23.13 -4.07 -15.56
CA LYS A 105 24.05 -4.72 -16.49
C LYS A 105 25.44 -4.10 -16.55
N ARG A 106 25.54 -2.77 -16.35
CA ARG A 106 26.81 -2.04 -16.53
C ARG A 106 27.61 -1.88 -15.26
N ARG A 107 26.94 -1.43 -14.19
CA ARG A 107 27.60 -1.12 -12.91
C ARG A 107 27.47 -2.23 -11.87
N GLY A 108 26.72 -3.29 -12.17
CA GLY A 108 26.51 -4.39 -11.25
C GLY A 108 25.67 -4.04 -10.03
N ASN A 109 24.98 -2.91 -10.04
CA ASN A 109 24.08 -2.52 -8.97
C ASN A 109 22.94 -3.53 -8.86
N LYS A 110 22.71 -4.02 -7.65
CA LYS A 110 21.65 -4.99 -7.38
C LYS A 110 20.77 -4.47 -6.29
N PHE A 111 19.47 -4.45 -6.57
CA PHE A 111 18.43 -4.10 -5.58
C PHE A 111 17.57 -5.32 -5.32
N SER A 112 17.65 -5.84 -4.12
CA SER A 112 16.93 -7.05 -3.71
C SER A 112 15.83 -6.74 -2.70
N LEU A 113 14.85 -7.63 -2.59
CA LEU A 113 13.81 -7.53 -1.58
C LEU A 113 14.42 -7.50 -0.17
N GLY A 114 14.01 -6.53 0.65
CA GLY A 114 14.52 -6.34 2.01
C GLY A 114 15.79 -5.49 2.13
N ASP A 115 16.37 -5.03 1.01
CA ASP A 115 17.54 -4.16 1.03
C ASP A 115 17.17 -2.76 1.54
N GLU A 116 18.10 -2.15 2.29
CA GLU A 116 17.99 -0.78 2.73
C GLU A 116 18.55 0.16 1.66
N ILE A 117 17.79 1.19 1.32
CA ILE A 117 18.22 2.22 0.37
C ILE A 117 17.92 3.62 0.90
N ASN A 118 18.73 4.58 0.47
CA ASN A 118 18.44 6.00 0.70
C ASN A 118 17.62 6.53 -0.46
N ILE A 119 16.51 7.18 -0.14
CA ILE A 119 15.59 7.73 -1.13
C ILE A 119 15.23 9.17 -0.80
N TYR A 120 14.81 9.90 -1.81
CA TYR A 120 14.27 11.25 -1.66
C TYR A 120 12.78 11.22 -1.95
N ILE A 121 12.03 11.98 -1.17
CA ILE A 121 10.60 12.18 -1.43
C ILE A 121 10.45 13.12 -2.63
N GLY A 122 9.82 12.60 -3.67
CA GLY A 122 9.52 13.34 -4.90
C GLY A 122 8.09 13.86 -4.94
N ASP A 123 7.39 13.58 -6.03
CA ASP A 123 6.00 13.97 -6.17
C ASP A 123 5.07 13.13 -5.32
N VAL A 124 4.18 13.82 -4.62
CA VAL A 124 3.15 13.20 -3.79
C VAL A 124 1.79 13.47 -4.42
N ARG A 125 1.08 12.42 -4.76
CA ARG A 125 -0.29 12.48 -5.27
C ARG A 125 -1.26 12.14 -4.16
N GLU A 126 -1.64 13.13 -3.40
CA GLU A 126 -2.50 12.96 -2.21
C GLU A 126 -3.83 12.28 -2.54
N LEU A 127 -4.46 12.68 -3.64
CA LEU A 127 -5.76 12.12 -4.06
C LEU A 127 -5.68 10.64 -4.45
N GLU A 128 -4.54 10.19 -4.95
CA GLU A 128 -4.32 8.80 -5.33
C GLU A 128 -3.64 7.98 -4.23
N GLY A 129 -3.17 8.64 -3.16
CA GLY A 129 -2.41 8.01 -2.10
C GLY A 129 -1.07 7.43 -2.58
N LYS A 130 -0.46 8.02 -3.61
CA LYS A 130 0.79 7.55 -4.21
C LYS A 130 1.92 8.55 -3.97
N ILE A 131 3.07 8.02 -3.66
CA ILE A 131 4.30 8.79 -3.46
C ILE A 131 5.33 8.30 -4.46
N SER A 132 5.89 9.23 -5.23
CA SER A 132 7.02 8.96 -6.11
C SER A 132 8.31 9.24 -5.35
N LEU A 133 9.24 8.29 -5.40
CA LEU A 133 10.52 8.37 -4.73
C LEU A 133 11.64 8.51 -5.75
N TYR A 134 12.73 9.14 -5.36
CA TYR A 134 13.96 9.26 -6.15
C TYR A 134 15.15 8.69 -5.38
N TYR A 135 16.11 8.17 -6.14
CA TYR A 135 17.35 7.61 -5.59
C TYR A 135 18.43 8.67 -5.37
#